data_c4519aed8e7b80323bf3aaf33ebf4fbd
#
_entry.id   c4519aed8e7b80323bf3aaf33ebf4fbd
#
_cell.length_a   1.000
_cell.length_b   1.000
_cell.length_c   1.000
_cell.angle_alpha   90.00
_cell.angle_beta   90.00
_cell.angle_gamma   90.00
#
_symmetry.space_group_name_H-M   'P 1'
#
loop_
_entity.id
_entity.type
_entity.pdbx_description
1 polymer ?
#
loop_
_entity_poly.entity_id
_entity_poly.type
_entity_poly.pdbx_seq_one_letter_code
_entity_poly.pdbx_strand_id
1 'polypeptide(L)'
;KKVDWMTRTFLRFDKIFYGKEDISVEESVQLWESIAYYVFVQTALSADPSNTNYSGEDYGNSSSMAMEVIKELKPDIVIVWGNRAYDSLSDESWHNGTINGSGYYDLDSDHKAYCIKINHPSRAIVSDWHNTLRDFMGSVLK
;
A
#
# COMPACT_ATOMS: atom_id res chain seq x y z
N LYS A 1 19.33 4.22 -21.00
CA LYS A 1 19.54 4.10 -19.54
C LYS A 1 18.58 3.07 -18.99
N LYS A 2 19.08 2.01 -18.35
CA LYS A 2 18.24 1.00 -17.70
C LYS A 2 17.56 1.64 -16.51
N VAL A 3 16.22 1.68 -16.53
CA VAL A 3 15.42 2.10 -15.39
C VAL A 3 15.50 0.99 -14.34
N ASP A 4 15.93 1.32 -13.12
CA ASP A 4 15.99 0.32 -12.06
C ASP A 4 14.61 -0.21 -11.69
N TRP A 5 14.57 -1.34 -10.99
CA TRP A 5 13.29 -2.01 -10.67
C TRP A 5 12.41 -1.20 -9.71
N MET A 6 13.01 -0.40 -8.82
CA MET A 6 12.23 0.45 -7.91
C MET A 6 11.51 1.54 -8.67
N THR A 7 12.21 2.24 -9.55
CA THR A 7 11.61 3.28 -10.40
C THR A 7 10.47 2.68 -11.23
N ARG A 8 10.66 1.48 -11.79
CA ARG A 8 9.60 0.79 -12.54
C ARG A 8 8.39 0.46 -11.67
N THR A 9 8.62 0.05 -10.43
CA THR A 9 7.55 -0.25 -9.48
C THR A 9 6.71 0.99 -9.17
N PHE A 10 7.34 2.11 -8.89
CA PHE A 10 6.65 3.37 -8.63
C PHE A 10 5.89 3.89 -9.84
N LEU A 11 6.50 3.86 -11.02
CA LEU A 11 5.84 4.24 -12.28
C LEU A 11 4.63 3.35 -12.57
N ARG A 12 4.71 2.08 -12.25
CA ARG A 12 3.58 1.17 -12.42
C ARG A 12 2.45 1.48 -11.42
N PHE A 13 2.76 1.88 -10.20
CA PHE A 13 1.77 2.35 -9.26
C PHE A 13 1.08 3.63 -9.76
N ASP A 14 1.82 4.57 -10.35
CA ASP A 14 1.23 5.75 -10.99
C ASP A 14 0.16 5.35 -12.01
N LYS A 15 0.48 4.38 -12.88
CA LYS A 15 -0.47 3.86 -13.88
C LYS A 15 -1.71 3.23 -13.24
N ILE A 16 -1.53 2.47 -12.17
CA ILE A 16 -2.64 1.85 -11.43
C ILE A 16 -3.51 2.96 -10.83
N PHE A 17 -2.92 3.95 -10.22
CA PHE A 17 -3.65 5.04 -9.56
C PHE A 17 -4.47 5.85 -10.56
N TYR A 18 -3.86 6.28 -11.66
CA TYR A 18 -4.52 7.09 -12.68
C TYR A 18 -5.34 6.29 -13.68
N GLY A 19 -5.12 4.99 -13.82
CA GLY A 19 -5.84 4.12 -14.75
C GLY A 19 -5.47 4.32 -16.20
N LYS A 20 -4.24 4.70 -16.49
CA LYS A 20 -3.75 4.93 -17.86
C LYS A 20 -2.28 4.57 -18.01
N GLU A 21 -1.84 4.34 -19.24
CA GLU A 21 -0.45 3.94 -19.53
C GLU A 21 0.52 5.12 -19.59
N ASP A 22 0.07 6.25 -20.12
CA ASP A 22 0.89 7.45 -20.28
C ASP A 22 0.69 8.39 -19.09
N ILE A 23 1.70 8.48 -18.23
CA ILE A 23 1.69 9.35 -17.06
C ILE A 23 2.71 10.48 -17.27
N SER A 24 2.26 11.72 -17.19
CA SER A 24 3.16 12.86 -17.27
C SER A 24 4.01 12.99 -16.00
N VAL A 25 5.13 13.69 -16.11
CA VAL A 25 5.98 14.00 -14.95
C VAL A 25 5.17 14.78 -13.91
N GLU A 26 4.36 15.73 -14.34
CA GLU A 26 3.51 16.55 -13.47
C GLU A 26 2.50 15.71 -12.69
N GLU A 27 1.85 14.76 -13.35
CA GLU A 27 0.91 13.83 -12.69
C GLU A 27 1.62 12.98 -11.64
N SER A 28 2.77 12.42 -11.96
CA SER A 28 3.56 11.62 -11.03
C SER A 28 3.99 12.44 -9.81
N VAL A 29 4.53 13.63 -10.04
CA VAL A 29 4.95 14.54 -8.97
C VAL A 29 3.75 14.91 -8.08
N GLN A 30 2.62 15.26 -8.65
CA GLN A 30 1.42 15.61 -7.90
C GLN A 30 0.96 14.46 -7.00
N LEU A 31 0.98 13.24 -7.50
CA LEU A 31 0.63 12.06 -6.71
C LEU A 31 1.58 11.88 -5.51
N TRP A 32 2.88 11.81 -5.80
CA TRP A 32 3.87 11.51 -4.77
C TRP A 32 4.08 12.63 -3.75
N GLU A 33 3.78 13.87 -4.09
CA GLU A 33 3.76 14.99 -3.14
C GLU A 33 2.51 14.98 -2.24
N SER A 34 1.46 14.28 -2.63
CA SER A 34 0.18 14.24 -1.88
C SER A 34 0.02 13.02 -0.99
N ILE A 35 0.97 12.07 -1.01
CA ILE A 35 0.90 10.83 -0.23
C ILE A 35 2.14 10.65 0.64
N ALA A 36 2.01 9.82 1.68
CA ALA A 36 3.14 9.29 2.43
C ALA A 36 3.41 7.86 1.97
N TYR A 37 4.67 7.52 1.79
CA TYR A 37 5.11 6.17 1.46
C TYR A 37 5.88 5.57 2.64
N TYR A 38 5.55 4.33 2.98
CA TYR A 38 6.17 3.62 4.10
C TYR A 38 6.52 2.19 3.69
N VAL A 39 7.75 1.78 3.98
CA VAL A 39 8.20 0.40 3.77
C VAL A 39 7.82 -0.42 5.00
N PHE A 40 6.96 -1.41 4.84
CA PHE A 40 6.39 -2.18 5.94
C PHE A 40 7.45 -2.87 6.79
N VAL A 41 8.39 -3.59 6.15
CA VAL A 41 9.49 -4.26 6.84
C VAL A 41 10.71 -3.34 6.88
N GLN A 42 11.11 -2.93 8.07
CA GLN A 42 12.23 -2.03 8.29
C GLN A 42 13.55 -2.76 8.61
N THR A 43 13.51 -4.08 8.74
CA THR A 43 14.69 -4.91 9.01
C THR A 43 15.52 -5.08 7.75
N ALA A 44 16.83 -4.94 7.85
CA ALA A 44 17.73 -5.18 6.74
C ALA A 44 17.73 -6.67 6.34
N LEU A 45 17.75 -6.94 5.04
CA LEU A 45 17.95 -8.30 4.54
C LEU A 45 19.36 -8.79 4.89
N SER A 46 19.50 -10.12 4.99
CA SER A 46 20.80 -10.77 5.13
C SER A 46 21.75 -10.33 4.02
N ALA A 47 23.05 -10.27 4.33
CA ALA A 47 24.09 -10.00 3.33
C ALA A 47 24.25 -11.10 2.27
N ASP A 48 23.58 -12.25 2.43
CA ASP A 48 23.55 -13.31 1.43
C ASP A 48 22.79 -12.85 0.18
N PRO A 49 23.44 -12.77 -0.99
CA PRO A 49 22.80 -12.32 -2.22
C PRO A 49 21.63 -13.20 -2.68
N SER A 50 21.53 -14.44 -2.20
CA SER A 50 20.42 -15.34 -2.51
C SER A 50 19.16 -15.01 -1.70
N ASN A 51 19.28 -14.28 -0.59
CA ASN A 51 18.17 -13.91 0.26
C ASN A 51 17.54 -12.59 -0.23
N THR A 52 16.55 -12.70 -1.11
CA THR A 52 15.87 -11.56 -1.72
C THR A 52 14.49 -11.29 -1.09
N ASN A 53 14.06 -12.09 -0.12
CA ASN A 53 12.73 -12.01 0.48
C ASN A 53 12.79 -11.96 2.00
N TYR A 54 11.88 -11.19 2.59
CA TYR A 54 11.64 -11.20 4.03
C TYR A 54 10.86 -12.45 4.44
N SER A 55 11.11 -12.92 5.66
CA SER A 55 10.37 -14.04 6.27
C SER A 55 9.00 -13.60 6.77
N GLY A 56 8.13 -14.56 7.08
CA GLY A 56 6.86 -14.30 7.75
C GLY A 56 7.05 -13.65 9.13
N GLU A 57 8.13 -14.02 9.85
CA GLU A 57 8.49 -13.42 11.13
C GLU A 57 8.85 -11.92 10.99
N ASP A 58 9.60 -11.57 9.93
CA ASP A 58 9.92 -10.16 9.64
C ASP A 58 8.64 -9.33 9.44
N TYR A 59 7.67 -9.85 8.72
CA TYR A 59 6.38 -9.19 8.53
C TYR A 59 5.61 -9.09 9.84
N GLY A 60 5.54 -10.16 10.63
CA GLY A 60 4.85 -10.16 11.92
C GLY A 60 5.44 -9.16 12.90
N ASN A 61 6.77 -9.08 12.98
CA ASN A 61 7.47 -8.15 13.86
C ASN A 61 7.32 -6.68 13.43
N SER A 62 6.98 -6.44 12.16
CA SER A 62 6.84 -5.09 11.62
C SER A 62 5.44 -4.49 11.79
N SER A 63 4.45 -5.30 12.17
CA SER A 63 3.05 -4.85 12.22
C SER A 63 2.79 -3.77 13.26
N SER A 64 3.40 -3.86 14.44
CA SER A 64 3.23 -2.85 15.51
C SER A 64 3.76 -1.49 15.09
N MET A 65 4.92 -1.45 14.44
CA MET A 65 5.50 -0.20 13.93
C MET A 65 4.64 0.41 12.82
N ALA A 66 4.12 -0.41 11.91
CA ALA A 66 3.21 0.05 10.87
C ALA A 66 1.94 0.67 11.48
N MET A 67 1.40 0.07 12.55
CA MET A 67 0.25 0.62 13.26
C MET A 67 0.57 1.96 13.94
N GLU A 68 1.75 2.10 14.52
CA GLU A 68 2.19 3.38 15.09
C GLU A 68 2.25 4.49 14.03
N VAL A 69 2.76 4.17 12.84
CA VAL A 69 2.81 5.10 11.71
C VAL A 69 1.41 5.50 11.28
N ILE A 70 0.48 4.55 11.15
CA ILE A 70 -0.91 4.83 10.80
C ILE A 70 -1.57 5.73 11.86
N LYS A 71 -1.36 5.46 13.14
CA LYS A 71 -1.89 6.27 14.24
C LYS A 71 -1.33 7.68 14.25
N GLU A 72 -0.05 7.84 13.94
CA GLU A 72 0.61 9.14 13.89
C GLU A 72 0.16 9.97 12.69
N LEU A 73 0.13 9.37 11.49
CA LEU A 73 -0.22 10.06 10.26
C LEU A 73 -1.72 10.29 10.11
N LYS A 74 -2.55 9.46 10.73
CA LYS A 74 -4.02 9.49 10.62
C LYS A 74 -4.50 9.60 9.17
N PRO A 75 -4.07 8.70 8.28
CA PRO A 75 -4.49 8.75 6.89
C PRO A 75 -5.97 8.42 6.76
N ASP A 76 -6.63 8.97 5.75
CA ASP A 76 -7.98 8.56 5.38
C ASP A 76 -7.97 7.24 4.61
N ILE A 77 -6.96 7.05 3.77
CA ILE A 77 -6.79 5.89 2.90
C ILE A 77 -5.39 5.30 3.10
N VAL A 78 -5.34 3.97 3.23
CA VAL A 78 -4.09 3.19 3.24
C VAL A 78 -4.14 2.18 2.11
N ILE A 79 -3.25 2.30 1.15
CA ILE A 79 -3.10 1.33 0.06
C ILE A 79 -1.93 0.41 0.40
N VAL A 80 -2.22 -0.88 0.57
CA VAL A 80 -1.22 -1.87 0.97
C VAL A 80 -0.78 -2.68 -0.25
N TRP A 81 0.51 -2.68 -0.50
CA TRP A 81 1.10 -3.42 -1.62
C TRP A 81 1.47 -4.84 -1.19
N GLY A 82 0.74 -5.81 -1.72
CA GLY A 82 1.03 -7.22 -1.53
C GLY A 82 0.31 -7.87 -0.37
N ASN A 83 0.11 -9.17 -0.50
CA ASN A 83 -0.65 -9.96 0.46
C ASN A 83 0.04 -10.05 1.83
N ARG A 84 1.37 -10.24 1.84
CA ARG A 84 2.11 -10.45 3.09
C ARG A 84 2.01 -9.27 4.04
N ALA A 85 2.17 -8.05 3.51
CA ALA A 85 2.03 -6.85 4.31
C ALA A 85 0.60 -6.70 4.83
N TYR A 86 -0.39 -6.92 3.95
CA TYR A 86 -1.80 -6.83 4.32
C TYR A 86 -2.19 -7.85 5.40
N ASP A 87 -1.80 -9.11 5.21
CA ASP A 87 -2.12 -10.19 6.16
C ASP A 87 -1.40 -10.03 7.50
N SER A 88 -0.34 -9.22 7.54
CA SER A 88 0.46 -8.96 8.74
C SER A 88 0.04 -7.67 9.46
N LEU A 89 -0.93 -6.92 8.96
CA LEU A 89 -1.46 -5.77 9.68
C LEU A 89 -2.12 -6.23 10.98
N SER A 90 -1.99 -5.41 12.02
CA SER A 90 -2.62 -5.70 13.31
C SER A 90 -4.13 -5.75 13.16
N ASP A 91 -4.75 -6.76 13.77
CA ASP A 91 -6.20 -6.97 13.76
C ASP A 91 -6.92 -6.40 15.00
N GLU A 92 -6.19 -5.80 15.93
CA GLU A 92 -6.70 -5.37 17.25
C GLU A 92 -7.90 -4.43 17.16
N SER A 93 -7.94 -3.55 16.16
CA SER A 93 -9.06 -2.65 15.88
C SER A 93 -9.56 -2.73 14.45
N TRP A 94 -9.32 -3.86 13.82
CA TRP A 94 -9.65 -4.08 12.42
C TRP A 94 -11.13 -4.44 12.24
N HIS A 95 -11.75 -3.82 11.26
CA HIS A 95 -13.09 -4.14 10.77
C HIS A 95 -13.04 -4.47 9.29
N ASN A 96 -13.69 -5.57 8.90
CA ASN A 96 -13.77 -5.94 7.49
C ASN A 96 -14.59 -4.94 6.69
N GLY A 97 -14.11 -4.62 5.50
CA GLY A 97 -14.86 -3.81 4.55
C GLY A 97 -15.83 -4.63 3.69
N THR A 98 -16.58 -3.94 2.86
CA THR A 98 -17.53 -4.56 1.93
C THR A 98 -16.86 -5.08 0.67
N ILE A 99 -15.72 -4.52 0.31
CA ILE A 99 -14.91 -4.93 -0.85
C ILE A 99 -13.88 -5.94 -0.38
N ASN A 100 -13.71 -7.03 -1.11
CA ASN A 100 -12.71 -8.05 -0.80
C ASN A 100 -11.30 -7.43 -0.76
N GLY A 101 -10.54 -7.76 0.28
CA GLY A 101 -9.22 -7.18 0.51
C GLY A 101 -9.26 -5.76 1.05
N SER A 102 -10.37 -5.35 1.64
CA SER A 102 -10.50 -4.04 2.27
C SER A 102 -10.99 -4.15 3.72
N GLY A 103 -10.80 -3.08 4.45
CA GLY A 103 -11.26 -2.93 5.82
C GLY A 103 -10.91 -1.55 6.34
N TYR A 104 -11.03 -1.36 7.64
CA TYR A 104 -10.65 -0.10 8.25
C TYR A 104 -10.21 -0.28 9.70
N TYR A 105 -9.45 0.67 10.18
CA TYR A 105 -9.13 0.84 11.59
C TYR A 105 -9.87 2.03 12.17
N ASP A 106 -10.42 1.86 13.37
CA ASP A 106 -10.85 3.00 14.20
C ASP A 106 -9.62 3.55 14.91
N LEU A 107 -9.15 4.72 14.51
CA LEU A 107 -7.96 5.34 15.09
C LEU A 107 -8.28 6.16 16.34
N ASP A 108 -9.42 6.82 16.32
CA ASP A 108 -10.03 7.52 17.46
C ASP A 108 -11.54 7.62 17.24
N SER A 109 -12.24 8.36 18.09
CA SER A 109 -13.71 8.48 18.02
C SER A 109 -14.23 9.06 16.71
N ASP A 110 -13.40 9.80 15.99
CA ASP A 110 -13.81 10.57 14.80
C ASP A 110 -13.07 10.20 13.52
N HIS A 111 -12.06 9.31 13.59
CA HIS A 111 -11.21 9.02 12.44
C HIS A 111 -11.09 7.54 12.15
N LYS A 112 -11.36 7.17 10.92
CA LYS A 112 -11.15 5.82 10.37
C LYS A 112 -10.11 5.85 9.28
N ALA A 113 -9.16 4.93 9.34
CA ALA A 113 -8.22 4.69 8.24
C ALA A 113 -8.74 3.52 7.41
N TYR A 114 -9.21 3.81 6.21
CA TYR A 114 -9.72 2.79 5.28
C TYR A 114 -8.57 2.17 4.50
N CYS A 115 -8.49 0.85 4.52
CA CYS A 115 -7.39 0.10 3.94
C CYS A 115 -7.86 -0.76 2.77
N ILE A 116 -7.06 -0.81 1.71
CA ILE A 116 -7.26 -1.70 0.57
C ILE A 116 -5.94 -2.38 0.19
N LYS A 117 -6.02 -3.66 -0.06
CA LYS A 117 -4.90 -4.42 -0.60
C LYS A 117 -4.92 -4.36 -2.12
N ILE A 118 -3.77 -4.13 -2.71
CA ILE A 118 -3.52 -4.37 -4.13
C ILE A 118 -2.35 -5.33 -4.28
N ASN A 119 -2.24 -5.99 -5.42
CA ASN A 119 -1.01 -6.73 -5.72
C ASN A 119 0.17 -5.76 -5.76
N HIS A 120 1.35 -6.25 -5.38
CA HIS A 120 2.56 -5.44 -5.49
C HIS A 120 2.66 -4.90 -6.93
N PRO A 121 2.88 -3.58 -7.14
CA PRO A 121 2.81 -2.98 -8.48
C PRO A 121 3.70 -3.63 -9.52
N SER A 122 4.82 -4.24 -9.11
CA SER A 122 5.70 -4.97 -10.02
C SER A 122 5.03 -6.18 -10.71
N ARG A 123 3.93 -6.69 -10.17
CA ARG A 123 3.20 -7.87 -10.65
C ARG A 123 1.72 -7.60 -10.95
N ALA A 124 1.27 -6.38 -10.75
CA ALA A 124 -0.13 -6.03 -10.88
C ALA A 124 -0.53 -5.80 -12.35
N ILE A 125 -1.74 -6.21 -12.70
CA ILE A 125 -2.39 -5.80 -13.95
C ILE A 125 -3.02 -4.43 -13.70
N VAL A 126 -2.58 -3.42 -14.45
CA VAL A 126 -2.93 -2.01 -14.21
C VAL A 126 -4.44 -1.78 -14.20
N SER A 127 -5.15 -2.28 -15.23
CA SER A 127 -6.60 -2.06 -15.35
C SER A 127 -7.41 -2.69 -14.23
N ASP A 128 -7.05 -3.91 -13.82
CA ASP A 128 -7.77 -4.64 -12.77
C ASP A 128 -7.66 -3.92 -11.43
N TRP A 129 -6.44 -3.52 -11.07
CA TRP A 129 -6.20 -2.85 -9.80
C TRP A 129 -6.64 -1.38 -9.79
N HIS A 130 -6.60 -0.72 -10.94
CA HIS A 130 -7.23 0.60 -11.06
C HIS A 130 -8.73 0.53 -10.77
N ASN A 131 -9.43 -0.43 -11.35
CA ASN A 131 -10.87 -0.61 -11.11
C ASN A 131 -11.16 -0.91 -9.64
N THR A 132 -10.34 -1.77 -9.02
CA THR A 132 -10.45 -2.08 -7.58
C THR A 132 -10.27 -0.83 -6.72
N LEU A 133 -9.25 -0.03 -6.96
CA LEU A 133 -9.01 1.23 -6.24
C LEU A 133 -10.15 2.22 -6.44
N ARG A 134 -10.60 2.40 -7.67
CA ARG A 134 -11.71 3.30 -7.99
C ARG A 134 -12.98 2.92 -7.23
N ASP A 135 -13.34 1.66 -7.25
CA ASP A 135 -14.55 1.16 -6.58
C ASP A 135 -14.43 1.30 -5.06
N PHE A 136 -13.26 0.99 -4.51
CA PHE A 136 -12.95 1.18 -3.10
C PHE A 136 -13.05 2.65 -2.68
N MET A 137 -12.37 3.54 -3.38
CA MET A 137 -12.38 4.97 -3.04
C MET A 137 -13.80 5.55 -3.18
N GLY A 138 -14.56 5.14 -4.19
CA GLY A 138 -15.95 5.52 -4.34
C GLY A 138 -16.85 5.05 -3.19
N SER A 139 -16.50 3.94 -2.54
CA SER A 139 -17.28 3.40 -1.42
C SER A 139 -16.99 4.09 -0.09
N VAL A 140 -15.78 4.63 0.10
CA VAL A 140 -15.33 5.19 1.39
C VAL A 140 -15.25 6.71 1.43
N LEU A 141 -15.10 7.38 0.29
CA LEU A 141 -15.01 8.83 0.15
C LEU A 141 -16.37 9.46 -0.23
N LYS A 142 -17.40 9.06 0.44
CA LYS A 142 -18.74 9.60 0.22
C LYS A 142 -18.96 10.89 1.02
#